data_f0e4d7f6fbfac59b6e5fb133fd7ea5a3
#
_entry.id   f0e4d7f6fbfac59b6e5fb133fd7ea5a3
#
_cell.length_a   1.000
_cell.length_b   1.000
_cell.length_c   1.000
_cell.angle_alpha   90.00
_cell.angle_beta   90.00
_cell.angle_gamma   90.00
#
_symmetry.space_group_name_H-M   'P 1'
#
loop_
_entity.id
_entity.type
_entity.pdbx_description
1 polymer ?
#
loop_
_entity_poly.entity_id
_entity_poly.type
_entity_poly.pdbx_seq_one_letter_code
_entity_poly.pdbx_strand_id
1 'polypeptide(L)'
;FTVLTDPMFTVNAVSLNHRIPSFAYSLEEQFHINVNKQKLHEANLPVGSWLKDVKQYIWQGQPDEFRFTARLYDEHRREERELILGEIKARFCTISRGQKIVYVVDALFDEANEAKIIALARGADLLYCESPYMDVDAAKARDRYHLTARQAGLMARKAQVRDLVVFHFSPRYTGEGEALSREAMEAFHGT
;
A
#
# COMPACT_ATOMS: atom_id res chain seq x y z
N PHE A 1 -0.31 1.63 -16.79
CA PHE A 1 0.70 0.63 -17.19
C PHE A 1 1.46 0.11 -15.96
N THR A 2 1.99 -1.11 -16.06
CA THR A 2 2.82 -1.71 -15.01
C THR A 2 4.26 -1.21 -15.14
N VAL A 3 4.80 -0.69 -14.04
CA VAL A 3 6.18 -0.18 -13.94
C VAL A 3 7.14 -1.29 -13.51
N LEU A 4 6.71 -2.10 -12.54
CA LEU A 4 7.52 -3.17 -11.96
C LEU A 4 6.62 -4.33 -11.54
N THR A 5 7.08 -5.54 -11.81
CA THR A 5 6.50 -6.77 -11.28
C THR A 5 7.58 -7.55 -10.54
N ASP A 6 7.32 -7.83 -9.28
CA ASP A 6 8.12 -8.66 -8.39
C ASP A 6 7.23 -9.79 -7.85
N PRO A 7 7.75 -10.96 -7.47
CA PRO A 7 6.93 -12.02 -6.84
C PRO A 7 6.15 -11.57 -5.62
N MET A 8 6.60 -10.54 -4.90
CA MET A 8 5.96 -10.03 -3.70
C MET A 8 4.95 -8.92 -3.97
N PHE A 9 5.19 -8.08 -5.00
CA PHE A 9 4.35 -6.90 -5.26
C PHE A 9 4.41 -6.46 -6.72
N THR A 10 3.42 -5.67 -7.12
CA THR A 10 3.37 -5.00 -8.42
C THR A 10 3.27 -3.49 -8.22
N VAL A 11 3.99 -2.72 -9.02
CA VAL A 11 3.86 -1.26 -9.10
C VAL A 11 3.21 -0.90 -10.42
N ASN A 12 2.07 -0.21 -10.36
CA ASN A 12 1.40 0.36 -11.53
C ASN A 12 1.47 1.88 -11.48
N ALA A 13 1.40 2.50 -12.67
CA ALA A 13 1.33 3.95 -12.80
C ALA A 13 0.26 4.37 -13.81
N VAL A 14 -0.29 5.56 -13.60
CA VAL A 14 -1.15 6.25 -14.56
C VAL A 14 -0.64 7.68 -14.75
N SER A 15 -0.61 8.14 -16.00
CA SER A 15 -0.28 9.52 -16.31
C SER A 15 -1.45 10.42 -16.00
N LEU A 16 -1.19 11.53 -15.31
CA LEU A 16 -2.15 12.55 -14.93
C LEU A 16 -1.91 13.86 -15.69
N ASN A 17 -2.99 14.59 -15.92
CA ASN A 17 -2.91 15.94 -16.45
C ASN A 17 -2.43 16.89 -15.34
N HIS A 18 -1.34 17.56 -15.62
CA HIS A 18 -0.76 18.65 -14.84
C HIS A 18 0.03 19.56 -15.79
N ARG A 19 0.63 20.66 -15.32
CA ARG A 19 1.44 21.57 -16.18
C ARG A 19 2.62 20.86 -16.84
N ILE A 20 3.22 19.93 -16.11
CA ILE A 20 4.24 19.00 -16.58
C ILE A 20 3.71 17.59 -16.42
N PRO A 21 4.25 16.59 -17.14
CA PRO A 21 3.83 15.21 -16.94
C PRO A 21 3.94 14.78 -15.47
N SER A 22 2.84 14.32 -14.90
CA SER A 22 2.75 13.77 -13.55
C SER A 22 2.24 12.34 -13.59
N PHE A 23 2.51 11.56 -12.54
CA PHE A 23 2.09 10.18 -12.42
C PHE A 23 1.55 9.89 -11.02
N ALA A 24 0.44 9.16 -10.98
CA ALA A 24 0.03 8.47 -9.77
C ALA A 24 0.50 7.02 -9.82
N TYR A 25 0.77 6.46 -8.65
CA TYR A 25 1.29 5.09 -8.50
C TYR A 25 0.43 4.26 -7.57
N SER A 26 0.30 2.96 -7.86
CA SER A 26 -0.12 1.97 -6.89
C SER A 26 1.00 0.97 -6.63
N LEU A 27 1.14 0.56 -5.37
CA LEU A 27 1.93 -0.59 -4.95
C LEU A 27 0.93 -1.62 -4.42
N GLU A 28 0.91 -2.79 -5.03
CA GLU A 28 -0.02 -3.87 -4.72
C GLU A 28 0.76 -5.11 -4.31
N GLU A 29 0.72 -5.45 -3.03
CA GLU A 29 1.29 -6.69 -2.50
C GLU A 29 0.42 -7.87 -2.95
N GLN A 30 1.02 -8.95 -3.46
CA GLN A 30 0.25 -10.10 -3.94
C GLN A 30 -0.50 -10.79 -2.80
N PHE A 31 0.22 -11.12 -1.75
CA PHE A 31 -0.33 -11.65 -0.50
C PHE A 31 0.65 -11.45 0.64
N HIS A 32 0.14 -11.41 1.85
CA HIS A 32 0.95 -11.23 3.05
C HIS A 32 1.11 -12.55 3.81
N ILE A 33 2.34 -12.83 4.26
CA ILE A 33 2.66 -14.05 5.02
C ILE A 33 2.97 -13.66 6.46
N ASN A 34 2.05 -14.01 7.36
CA ASN A 34 2.23 -13.89 8.79
C ASN A 34 2.78 -15.20 9.35
N VAL A 35 3.81 -15.12 10.18
CA VAL A 35 4.39 -16.28 10.87
C VAL A 35 3.96 -16.26 12.34
N ASN A 36 3.37 -17.35 12.81
CA ASN A 36 2.98 -17.52 14.20
C ASN A 36 4.20 -17.86 15.06
N LYS A 37 4.75 -16.87 15.73
CA LYS A 37 5.95 -17.01 16.57
C LYS A 37 5.73 -17.91 17.78
N GLN A 38 4.51 -17.95 18.33
CA GLN A 38 4.18 -18.81 19.46
C GLN A 38 4.24 -20.28 19.07
N LYS A 39 3.63 -20.66 17.94
CA LYS A 39 3.69 -22.03 17.42
C LYS A 39 5.12 -22.46 17.06
N LEU A 40 5.96 -21.54 16.57
CA LEU A 40 7.38 -21.83 16.35
C LEU A 40 8.08 -22.17 17.67
N HIS A 41 7.86 -21.37 18.70
CA HIS A 41 8.44 -21.61 20.02
C HIS A 41 7.99 -22.97 20.59
N GLU A 42 6.70 -23.31 20.52
CA GLU A 42 6.14 -24.59 20.94
C GLU A 42 6.76 -25.79 20.18
N ALA A 43 7.20 -25.57 18.94
CA ALA A 43 7.87 -26.55 18.11
C ALA A 43 9.41 -26.55 18.24
N ASN A 44 9.96 -25.78 19.20
CA ASN A 44 11.41 -25.58 19.36
C ASN A 44 12.13 -25.11 18.08
N LEU A 45 11.46 -24.20 17.33
CA LEU A 45 12.02 -23.54 16.16
C LEU A 45 12.29 -22.07 16.49
N PRO A 46 13.55 -21.65 16.60
CA PRO A 46 13.89 -20.27 16.92
C PRO A 46 13.47 -19.33 15.78
N VAL A 47 13.00 -18.13 16.15
CA VAL A 47 12.75 -17.06 15.17
C VAL A 47 14.11 -16.60 14.63
N GLY A 48 14.28 -16.58 13.32
CA GLY A 48 15.56 -16.23 12.69
C GLY A 48 15.45 -15.89 11.21
N SER A 49 16.62 -15.68 10.59
CA SER A 49 16.73 -15.32 9.16
C SER A 49 16.11 -16.34 8.21
N TRP A 50 16.10 -17.61 8.58
CA TRP A 50 15.50 -18.69 7.80
C TRP A 50 14.00 -18.48 7.47
N LEU A 51 13.29 -17.71 8.30
CA LEU A 51 11.90 -17.35 8.03
C LEU A 51 11.76 -16.38 6.84
N LYS A 52 12.80 -15.59 6.56
CA LYS A 52 12.86 -14.76 5.36
C LYS A 52 12.94 -15.64 4.11
N ASP A 53 13.76 -16.68 4.16
CA ASP A 53 13.92 -17.64 3.07
C ASP A 53 12.61 -18.41 2.83
N VAL A 54 11.92 -18.85 3.90
CA VAL A 54 10.60 -19.48 3.81
C VAL A 54 9.60 -18.55 3.11
N LYS A 55 9.51 -17.30 3.50
CA LYS A 55 8.62 -16.34 2.85
C LYS A 55 8.96 -16.16 1.38
N GLN A 56 10.23 -16.09 1.05
CA GLN A 56 10.70 -15.97 -0.32
C GLN A 56 10.32 -17.19 -1.16
N TYR A 57 10.49 -18.41 -0.65
CA TYR A 57 10.09 -19.64 -1.34
C TYR A 57 8.58 -19.69 -1.59
N ILE A 58 7.77 -19.25 -0.62
CA ILE A 58 6.32 -19.17 -0.78
C ILE A 58 5.94 -18.15 -1.87
N TRP A 59 6.54 -16.95 -1.88
CA TRP A 59 6.28 -15.94 -2.92
C TRP A 59 6.73 -16.40 -4.31
N GLN A 60 7.80 -17.17 -4.40
CA GLN A 60 8.28 -17.76 -5.65
C GLN A 60 7.43 -18.95 -6.14
N GLY A 61 6.40 -19.35 -5.37
CA GLY A 61 5.53 -20.46 -5.73
C GLY A 61 6.21 -21.83 -5.68
N GLN A 62 7.25 -21.99 -4.85
CA GLN A 62 7.87 -23.29 -4.68
C GLN A 62 6.84 -24.32 -4.20
N PRO A 63 6.90 -25.57 -4.69
CA PRO A 63 5.95 -26.63 -4.32
C PRO A 63 6.03 -26.98 -2.83
N ASP A 64 4.96 -27.53 -2.28
CA ASP A 64 4.88 -27.85 -0.85
C ASP A 64 5.92 -28.94 -0.45
N GLU A 65 6.37 -29.78 -1.38
CA GLU A 65 7.42 -30.79 -1.19
C GLU A 65 8.84 -30.21 -1.21
N PHE A 66 8.98 -28.90 -1.48
CA PHE A 66 10.29 -28.25 -1.55
C PHE A 66 11.05 -28.38 -0.23
N ARG A 67 12.26 -28.94 -0.29
CA ARG A 67 13.16 -29.13 0.85
C ARG A 67 14.20 -28.02 0.88
N PHE A 68 14.45 -27.49 2.04
CA PHE A 68 15.47 -26.46 2.25
C PHE A 68 16.17 -26.62 3.58
N THR A 69 17.42 -26.17 3.66
CA THR A 69 18.19 -26.17 4.91
C THR A 69 17.95 -24.88 5.68
N ALA A 70 17.29 -24.97 6.83
CA ALA A 70 17.10 -23.86 7.74
C ALA A 70 18.29 -23.76 8.71
N ARG A 71 18.86 -22.56 8.84
CA ARG A 71 19.88 -22.26 9.86
C ARG A 71 19.21 -21.75 11.12
N LEU A 72 19.13 -22.63 12.12
CA LEU A 72 18.43 -22.39 13.38
C LEU A 72 19.45 -21.90 14.42
N TYR A 73 19.51 -20.59 14.62
CA TYR A 73 20.46 -19.96 15.55
C TYR A 73 19.71 -19.24 16.66
N ASP A 74 20.06 -19.56 17.90
CA ASP A 74 19.71 -18.80 19.11
C ASP A 74 20.91 -18.72 20.06
N GLU A 75 20.73 -18.24 21.28
CA GLU A 75 21.80 -18.07 22.28
C GLU A 75 22.51 -19.40 22.64
N HIS A 76 21.82 -20.53 22.50
CA HIS A 76 22.29 -21.84 22.95
C HIS A 76 22.41 -22.86 21.82
N ARG A 77 21.98 -22.50 20.59
CA ARG A 77 21.83 -23.45 19.49
C ARG A 77 22.38 -22.89 18.19
N ARG A 78 23.18 -23.71 17.53
CA ARG A 78 23.60 -23.48 16.14
C ARG A 78 23.46 -24.80 15.40
N GLU A 79 22.39 -24.93 14.65
CA GLU A 79 22.03 -26.17 13.97
C GLU A 79 21.53 -25.87 12.57
N GLU A 80 21.87 -26.73 11.63
CA GLU A 80 21.25 -26.75 10.31
C GLU A 80 20.25 -27.92 10.28
N ARG A 81 19.02 -27.66 9.84
CA ARG A 81 17.98 -28.65 9.76
C ARG A 81 17.32 -28.60 8.39
N GLU A 82 17.15 -29.78 7.77
CA GLU A 82 16.34 -29.91 6.57
C GLU A 82 14.86 -29.82 6.95
N LEU A 83 14.11 -28.92 6.28
CA LEU A 83 12.70 -28.68 6.49
C LEU A 83 11.95 -28.79 5.16
N ILE A 84 10.65 -29.09 5.24
CA ILE A 84 9.73 -29.15 4.09
C ILE A 84 8.85 -27.93 4.10
N LEU A 85 8.79 -27.20 2.99
CA LEU A 85 8.10 -25.92 2.88
C LEU A 85 6.62 -26.02 3.24
N GLY A 86 5.91 -27.04 2.74
CA GLY A 86 4.50 -27.26 2.99
C GLY A 86 4.19 -27.49 4.47
N GLU A 87 5.05 -28.21 5.20
CA GLU A 87 4.88 -28.42 6.64
C GLU A 87 5.00 -27.09 7.41
N ILE A 88 6.01 -26.29 7.07
CA ILE A 88 6.23 -24.97 7.69
C ILE A 88 5.06 -24.04 7.37
N LYS A 89 4.64 -23.99 6.12
CA LYS A 89 3.52 -23.18 5.66
C LYS A 89 2.22 -23.54 6.37
N ALA A 90 1.86 -24.83 6.43
CA ALA A 90 0.62 -25.30 7.03
C ALA A 90 0.56 -25.09 8.55
N ARG A 91 1.69 -25.28 9.24
CA ARG A 91 1.73 -25.23 10.72
C ARG A 91 1.95 -23.85 11.28
N PHE A 92 2.75 -23.01 10.60
CA PHE A 92 3.28 -21.79 11.17
C PHE A 92 2.93 -20.52 10.39
N CYS A 93 2.44 -20.63 9.14
CA CYS A 93 2.14 -19.47 8.32
C CYS A 93 0.63 -19.29 8.16
N THR A 94 0.21 -18.02 8.13
CA THR A 94 -1.12 -17.61 7.68
C THR A 94 -0.94 -16.68 6.49
N ILE A 95 -1.54 -17.04 5.36
CA ILE A 95 -1.53 -16.23 4.15
C ILE A 95 -2.82 -15.42 4.13
N SER A 96 -2.68 -14.10 4.02
CA SER A 96 -3.80 -13.16 3.92
C SER A 96 -3.69 -12.33 2.66
N ARG A 97 -4.76 -11.62 2.30
CA ARG A 97 -4.75 -10.67 1.19
C ARG A 97 -3.60 -9.67 1.35
N GLY A 98 -2.88 -9.40 0.28
CA GLY A 98 -1.89 -8.34 0.22
C GLY A 98 -2.52 -6.96 0.37
N GLN A 99 -1.70 -5.97 0.70
CA GLN A 99 -2.10 -4.57 0.84
C GLN A 99 -1.92 -3.83 -0.48
N LYS A 100 -2.78 -2.85 -0.70
CA LYS A 100 -2.68 -1.92 -1.83
C LYS A 100 -2.55 -0.50 -1.30
N ILE A 101 -1.48 0.17 -1.68
CA ILE A 101 -1.22 1.58 -1.35
C ILE A 101 -1.19 2.37 -2.64
N VAL A 102 -1.85 3.54 -2.65
CA VAL A 102 -1.89 4.43 -3.80
C VAL A 102 -1.38 5.81 -3.41
N TYR A 103 -0.62 6.42 -4.31
CA TYR A 103 -0.03 7.75 -4.14
C TYR A 103 -0.38 8.64 -5.32
N VAL A 104 -1.03 9.77 -5.05
CA VAL A 104 -1.49 10.75 -6.04
C VAL A 104 -0.97 12.13 -5.66
N VAL A 105 -0.23 12.75 -6.55
CA VAL A 105 0.31 14.10 -6.40
C VAL A 105 0.29 14.83 -7.75
N ASP A 106 0.21 16.14 -7.72
CA ASP A 106 0.24 17.01 -8.90
C ASP A 106 -0.80 16.62 -9.96
N ALA A 107 -2.08 16.76 -9.62
CA ALA A 107 -3.20 16.37 -10.46
C ALA A 107 -4.21 17.52 -10.66
N LEU A 108 -4.51 17.86 -11.90
CA LEU A 108 -5.65 18.69 -12.23
C LEU A 108 -6.94 17.91 -11.94
N PHE A 109 -7.93 18.55 -11.33
CA PHE A 109 -9.27 17.97 -11.23
C PHE A 109 -10.01 18.13 -12.56
N ASP A 110 -9.99 17.08 -13.36
CA ASP A 110 -10.77 16.90 -14.57
C ASP A 110 -11.33 15.49 -14.65
N GLU A 111 -12.29 15.26 -15.54
CA GLU A 111 -12.98 13.97 -15.71
C GLU A 111 -11.99 12.82 -16.01
N ALA A 112 -10.96 13.09 -16.82
CA ALA A 112 -9.98 12.09 -17.20
C ALA A 112 -9.09 11.68 -16.02
N ASN A 113 -8.59 12.63 -15.24
CA ASN A 113 -7.80 12.35 -14.04
C ASN A 113 -8.65 11.69 -12.95
N GLU A 114 -9.88 12.19 -12.74
CA GLU A 114 -10.79 11.59 -11.77
C GLU A 114 -11.02 10.11 -12.06
N ALA A 115 -11.36 9.78 -13.31
CA ALA A 115 -11.58 8.39 -13.71
C ALA A 115 -10.33 7.51 -13.51
N LYS A 116 -9.14 8.01 -13.87
CA LYS A 116 -7.87 7.29 -13.71
C LYS A 116 -7.52 7.07 -12.25
N ILE A 117 -7.66 8.10 -11.41
CA ILE A 117 -7.35 8.03 -9.97
C ILE A 117 -8.29 7.05 -9.28
N ILE A 118 -9.61 7.14 -9.55
CA ILE A 118 -10.59 6.21 -8.99
C ILE A 118 -10.31 4.77 -9.41
N ALA A 119 -9.99 4.54 -10.69
CA ALA A 119 -9.67 3.20 -11.17
C ALA A 119 -8.38 2.64 -10.52
N LEU A 120 -7.32 3.46 -10.41
CA LEU A 120 -6.08 3.08 -9.77
C LEU A 120 -6.27 2.79 -8.28
N ALA A 121 -7.03 3.64 -7.57
CA ALA A 121 -7.23 3.56 -6.14
C ALA A 121 -8.32 2.58 -5.69
N ARG A 122 -9.06 1.99 -6.63
CA ARG A 122 -10.20 1.10 -6.31
C ARG A 122 -9.83 0.02 -5.30
N GLY A 123 -10.52 0.03 -4.14
CA GLY A 123 -10.37 -0.92 -3.06
C GLY A 123 -8.98 -0.90 -2.39
N ALA A 124 -8.22 0.19 -2.53
CA ALA A 124 -6.93 0.34 -1.88
C ALA A 124 -7.08 0.36 -0.36
N ASP A 125 -6.09 -0.20 0.34
CA ASP A 125 -6.04 -0.14 1.79
C ASP A 125 -5.67 1.27 2.27
N LEU A 126 -4.87 2.00 1.49
CA LEU A 126 -4.47 3.36 1.82
C LEU A 126 -4.29 4.19 0.54
N LEU A 127 -4.94 5.35 0.51
CA LEU A 127 -4.74 6.37 -0.50
C LEU A 127 -4.02 7.57 0.11
N TYR A 128 -2.82 7.87 -0.35
CA TYR A 128 -2.19 9.17 -0.18
C TYR A 128 -2.59 10.06 -1.35
N CYS A 129 -3.27 11.18 -1.06
CA CYS A 129 -3.75 12.10 -2.09
C CYS A 129 -3.37 13.53 -1.76
N GLU A 130 -2.86 14.28 -2.74
CA GLU A 130 -2.64 15.71 -2.55
C GLU A 130 -3.94 16.43 -2.22
N SER A 131 -3.84 17.50 -1.45
CA SER A 131 -4.93 18.42 -1.21
C SER A 131 -4.42 19.82 -0.87
N PRO A 132 -3.77 20.52 -1.80
CA PRO A 132 -3.17 21.83 -1.53
C PRO A 132 -4.17 22.91 -1.16
N TYR A 133 -5.45 22.75 -1.51
CA TYR A 133 -6.47 23.80 -1.38
C TYR A 133 -7.73 23.29 -0.68
N MET A 134 -8.39 24.18 0.08
CA MET A 134 -9.77 23.98 0.49
C MET A 134 -10.72 24.18 -0.70
N ASP A 135 -11.92 23.62 -0.65
CA ASP A 135 -12.90 23.68 -1.75
C ASP A 135 -13.39 25.12 -2.04
N VAL A 136 -13.37 25.99 -1.06
CA VAL A 136 -13.63 27.43 -1.23
C VAL A 136 -12.66 28.09 -2.22
N ASP A 137 -11.45 27.58 -2.37
CA ASP A 137 -10.44 28.01 -3.33
C ASP A 137 -10.38 27.11 -4.59
N ALA A 138 -11.44 26.35 -4.93
CA ALA A 138 -11.46 25.40 -6.06
C ALA A 138 -11.05 26.03 -7.41
N ALA A 139 -11.47 27.27 -7.69
CA ALA A 139 -11.06 27.98 -8.89
C ALA A 139 -9.53 28.14 -8.96
N LYS A 140 -8.92 28.50 -7.83
CA LYS A 140 -7.47 28.66 -7.72
C LYS A 140 -6.74 27.32 -7.81
N ALA A 141 -7.27 26.27 -7.18
CA ALA A 141 -6.76 24.91 -7.31
C ALA A 141 -6.68 24.52 -8.79
N ARG A 142 -7.76 24.73 -9.53
CA ARG A 142 -7.83 24.47 -10.97
C ARG A 142 -6.80 25.28 -11.78
N ASP A 143 -6.66 26.57 -11.51
CA ASP A 143 -5.69 27.45 -12.19
C ASP A 143 -4.24 27.02 -11.91
N ARG A 144 -4.01 26.35 -10.80
CA ARG A 144 -2.70 25.85 -10.39
C ARG A 144 -2.50 24.37 -10.73
N TYR A 145 -3.51 23.71 -11.33
CA TYR A 145 -3.51 22.29 -11.72
C TYR A 145 -3.43 21.34 -10.52
N HIS A 146 -4.14 21.67 -9.45
CA HIS A 146 -4.16 20.87 -8.21
C HIS A 146 -5.59 20.52 -7.79
N LEU A 147 -5.67 19.61 -6.82
CA LEU A 147 -6.92 19.17 -6.18
C LEU A 147 -7.29 20.06 -4.98
N THR A 148 -8.58 20.02 -4.61
CA THR A 148 -9.02 20.46 -3.28
C THR A 148 -9.12 19.27 -2.32
N ALA A 149 -9.14 19.56 -1.01
CA ALA A 149 -9.34 18.55 0.03
C ALA A 149 -10.65 17.78 -0.15
N ARG A 150 -11.74 18.50 -0.46
CA ARG A 150 -13.03 17.91 -0.77
C ARG A 150 -12.98 16.95 -1.98
N GLN A 151 -12.30 17.35 -3.06
CA GLN A 151 -12.15 16.52 -4.26
C GLN A 151 -11.36 15.23 -3.95
N ALA A 152 -10.28 15.32 -3.17
CA ALA A 152 -9.52 14.16 -2.71
C ALA A 152 -10.40 13.17 -1.92
N GLY A 153 -11.21 13.69 -0.97
CA GLY A 153 -12.15 12.90 -0.20
C GLY A 153 -13.22 12.22 -1.05
N LEU A 154 -13.82 12.94 -2.00
CA LEU A 154 -14.83 12.39 -2.91
C LEU A 154 -14.27 11.29 -3.81
N MET A 155 -13.04 11.44 -4.33
CA MET A 155 -12.39 10.39 -5.13
C MET A 155 -12.07 9.16 -4.28
N ALA A 156 -11.57 9.35 -3.05
CA ALA A 156 -11.33 8.28 -2.09
C ALA A 156 -12.60 7.47 -1.81
N ARG A 157 -13.72 8.16 -1.57
CA ARG A 157 -15.04 7.54 -1.38
C ARG A 157 -15.51 6.75 -2.60
N LYS A 158 -15.43 7.34 -3.79
CA LYS A 158 -15.80 6.68 -5.05
C LYS A 158 -14.93 5.47 -5.35
N ALA A 159 -13.66 5.52 -5.00
CA ALA A 159 -12.71 4.42 -5.13
C ALA A 159 -12.89 3.34 -4.06
N GLN A 160 -13.71 3.59 -3.02
CA GLN A 160 -13.92 2.68 -1.89
C GLN A 160 -12.60 2.31 -1.20
N VAL A 161 -11.72 3.28 -0.99
CA VAL A 161 -10.50 3.04 -0.22
C VAL A 161 -10.83 2.83 1.25
N ARG A 162 -9.99 2.10 1.99
CA ARG A 162 -10.19 1.88 3.42
C ARG A 162 -9.79 3.10 4.23
N ASP A 163 -8.61 3.66 3.93
CA ASP A 163 -8.04 4.80 4.64
C ASP A 163 -7.57 5.88 3.65
N LEU A 164 -7.72 7.15 4.03
CA LEU A 164 -7.26 8.31 3.28
C LEU A 164 -6.28 9.12 4.12
N VAL A 165 -5.15 9.48 3.52
CA VAL A 165 -4.21 10.47 4.06
C VAL A 165 -4.04 11.58 3.04
N VAL A 166 -4.32 12.83 3.43
CA VAL A 166 -4.10 13.99 2.59
C VAL A 166 -2.82 14.72 2.97
N PHE A 167 -2.16 15.28 1.96
CA PHE A 167 -0.86 15.94 2.11
C PHE A 167 -0.65 17.02 1.04
N HIS A 168 0.55 17.56 0.92
CA HIS A 168 0.94 18.58 -0.08
C HIS A 168 0.17 19.89 0.09
N PHE A 169 -0.04 20.31 1.35
CA PHE A 169 -0.78 21.53 1.65
C PHE A 169 -0.05 22.78 1.14
N SER A 170 -0.80 23.69 0.52
CA SER A 170 -0.25 24.97 0.08
C SER A 170 0.24 25.80 1.27
N PRO A 171 1.39 26.48 1.17
CA PRO A 171 1.87 27.41 2.20
C PRO A 171 0.84 28.49 2.60
N ARG A 172 -0.16 28.74 1.76
CA ARG A 172 -1.31 29.61 2.05
C ARG A 172 -2.04 29.20 3.33
N TYR A 173 -2.10 27.89 3.62
CA TYR A 173 -2.78 27.30 4.77
C TYR A 173 -1.80 26.89 5.88
N THR A 174 -0.71 27.67 6.06
CA THR A 174 0.25 27.39 7.14
C THR A 174 -0.48 27.43 8.49
N GLY A 175 -0.41 26.33 9.22
CA GLY A 175 -1.12 26.14 10.50
C GLY A 175 -2.56 25.62 10.36
N GLU A 176 -3.10 25.47 9.15
CA GLU A 176 -4.47 25.04 8.90
C GLU A 176 -4.57 23.59 8.32
N GLY A 177 -3.51 22.81 8.40
CA GLY A 177 -3.48 21.43 7.86
C GLY A 177 -4.59 20.53 8.42
N GLU A 178 -4.99 20.74 9.67
CA GLU A 178 -6.12 20.02 10.29
C GLU A 178 -7.45 20.38 9.62
N ALA A 179 -7.66 21.62 9.18
CA ALA A 179 -8.86 22.04 8.50
C ALA A 179 -8.97 21.39 7.11
N LEU A 180 -7.87 21.35 6.34
CA LEU A 180 -7.80 20.64 5.07
C LEU A 180 -8.07 19.13 5.25
N SER A 181 -7.44 18.53 6.24
CA SER A 181 -7.66 17.11 6.55
C SER A 181 -9.11 16.83 6.93
N ARG A 182 -9.73 17.70 7.73
CA ARG A 182 -11.12 17.58 8.13
C ARG A 182 -12.06 17.66 6.93
N GLU A 183 -11.90 18.65 6.06
CA GLU A 183 -12.71 18.81 4.83
C GLU A 183 -12.61 17.56 3.94
N ALA A 184 -11.42 17.00 3.78
CA ALA A 184 -11.22 15.77 3.03
C ALA A 184 -11.93 14.58 3.67
N MET A 185 -11.83 14.42 5.00
CA MET A 185 -12.46 13.32 5.72
C MET A 185 -13.99 13.43 5.77
N GLU A 186 -14.55 14.64 5.88
CA GLU A 186 -15.99 14.87 5.76
C GLU A 186 -16.51 14.42 4.39
N ALA A 187 -15.83 14.81 3.30
CA ALA A 187 -16.18 14.37 1.96
C ALA A 187 -15.99 12.85 1.75
N PHE A 188 -14.97 12.27 2.36
CA PHE A 188 -14.70 10.83 2.31
C PHE A 188 -15.80 10.01 3.01
N HIS A 189 -16.24 10.43 4.19
CA HIS A 189 -17.30 9.74 4.93
C HIS A 189 -18.70 10.14 4.50
N GLY A 190 -18.85 11.29 3.83
CA GLY A 190 -20.15 11.78 3.33
C GLY A 190 -20.97 12.45 4.42
N THR A 191 -20.31 13.10 5.34
CA THR A 191 -20.91 13.92 6.43
C THR A 191 -20.93 15.39 6.07
#